data_312cf288df5ff3af008691ca4f9e0731
#
_entry.id   312cf288df5ff3af008691ca4f9e0731
#
_cell.length_a   1.000
_cell.length_b   1.000
_cell.length_c   1.000
_cell.angle_alpha   90.00
_cell.angle_beta   90.00
_cell.angle_gamma   90.00
#
_symmetry.space_group_name_H-M   'P 1'
#
loop_
_entity.id
_entity.type
_entity.pdbx_description
1 polymer ?
#
loop_
_entity_poly.entity_id
_entity_poly.type
_entity_poly.pdbx_seq_one_letter_code
_entity_poly.pdbx_strand_id
1 'polypeptide(L)'
;MTRKYLPALILILSNILAVFPQAGKGVYRFLDLPVSSRMAAIGGTNVSLRDNDVNFAFINPALLTSETDGVIGLNMANYLSDIKFGTAVYGHNFGEKNFMSVGVQYVDLGKFDGRDELDVEQGTFTAKDMALYVSYARPLNRYFSVGATFKPIVSAYERYTSVGAAFDAGISYKDSIGLFSAGLVLRNAGMQFKGYYPDEDGSQHRESLPFDIQLGASKKFAHAPFRFSLTLHNLQRWDLSYTTDDTQSNLDGTTSEKTISAVDMAFRHTVFGVEFVPSNNFYLALGYNHRRHQEMVMSGFKSIAGFSFGGGVKLYKFHVGFGMTQYQVGNYAYQFSISTALDEFKNL
;
A
#
# COMPACT_ATOMS: atom_id res chain seq x y z
N MET A 1 -14.22 -7.10 -33.87
CA MET A 1 -14.54 -8.15 -32.88
C MET A 1 -14.78 -7.65 -31.44
N THR A 2 -14.69 -6.36 -31.14
CA THR A 2 -14.64 -5.80 -29.78
C THR A 2 -16.00 -5.43 -29.14
N ARG A 3 -17.09 -5.34 -29.90
CA ARG A 3 -18.41 -4.88 -29.39
C ARG A 3 -19.24 -5.94 -28.64
N LYS A 4 -18.96 -7.23 -28.83
CA LYS A 4 -19.74 -8.32 -28.23
C LYS A 4 -19.40 -8.65 -26.77
N TYR A 5 -18.20 -8.28 -26.31
CA TYR A 5 -17.74 -8.61 -24.95
C TYR A 5 -17.91 -7.45 -23.95
N LEU A 6 -18.29 -6.27 -24.43
CA LEU A 6 -18.50 -5.10 -23.59
C LEU A 6 -19.62 -5.29 -22.54
N PRO A 7 -20.82 -5.86 -22.87
CA PRO A 7 -21.85 -6.10 -21.88
C PRO A 7 -21.48 -7.18 -20.86
N ALA A 8 -20.74 -8.22 -21.25
CA ALA A 8 -20.24 -9.22 -20.32
C ALA A 8 -19.21 -8.66 -19.35
N LEU A 9 -18.33 -7.77 -19.81
CA LEU A 9 -17.35 -7.06 -18.99
C LEU A 9 -18.06 -6.11 -17.99
N ILE A 10 -19.09 -5.40 -18.44
CA ILE A 10 -19.90 -4.52 -17.58
C ILE A 10 -20.67 -5.33 -16.53
N LEU A 11 -21.21 -6.50 -16.89
CA LEU A 11 -21.91 -7.38 -15.95
C LEU A 11 -20.96 -7.99 -14.91
N ILE A 12 -19.74 -8.33 -15.29
CA ILE A 12 -18.70 -8.80 -14.36
C ILE A 12 -18.28 -7.65 -13.43
N LEU A 13 -18.05 -6.45 -13.97
CA LEU A 13 -17.73 -5.27 -13.16
C LEU A 13 -18.86 -4.89 -12.19
N SER A 14 -20.13 -4.99 -12.60
CA SER A 14 -21.27 -4.63 -11.73
C SER A 14 -21.44 -5.58 -10.55
N ASN A 15 -21.09 -6.87 -10.68
CA ASN A 15 -21.10 -7.81 -9.58
C ASN A 15 -19.94 -7.65 -8.60
N ILE A 16 -18.80 -7.12 -9.07
CA ILE A 16 -17.65 -6.78 -8.21
C ILE A 16 -17.95 -5.55 -7.34
N LEU A 17 -18.80 -4.64 -7.81
CA LEU A 17 -19.17 -3.41 -7.09
C LEU A 17 -20.17 -3.66 -5.91
N ALA A 18 -20.73 -4.85 -5.77
CA ALA A 18 -21.78 -5.13 -4.78
C ALA A 18 -21.25 -5.52 -3.38
N VAL A 19 -19.94 -5.72 -3.20
CA VAL A 19 -19.35 -6.16 -1.92
C VAL A 19 -18.25 -5.17 -1.50
N PHE A 20 -18.65 -3.99 -1.00
CA PHE A 20 -17.69 -3.05 -0.42
C PHE A 20 -17.60 -3.22 1.09
N PRO A 21 -16.43 -3.63 1.63
CA PRO A 21 -16.22 -3.71 3.06
C PRO A 21 -16.20 -2.33 3.71
N GLN A 22 -16.59 -2.28 4.95
CA GLN A 22 -16.41 -1.09 5.77
C GLN A 22 -14.91 -0.74 5.91
N ALA A 23 -14.52 0.54 5.76
CA ALA A 23 -13.15 0.96 6.00
C ALA A 23 -12.73 0.57 7.42
N GLY A 24 -11.57 -0.09 7.55
CA GLY A 24 -11.09 -0.60 8.83
C GLY A 24 -11.59 -1.99 9.23
N LYS A 25 -12.62 -2.53 8.53
CA LYS A 25 -13.08 -3.92 8.70
C LYS A 25 -12.57 -4.78 7.54
N GLY A 26 -12.33 -6.06 7.79
CA GLY A 26 -11.89 -7.03 6.80
C GLY A 26 -10.50 -7.61 7.06
N VAL A 27 -10.19 -8.64 6.31
CA VAL A 27 -8.98 -9.48 6.44
C VAL A 27 -7.82 -8.95 5.59
N TYR A 28 -6.59 -9.39 5.86
CA TYR A 28 -5.36 -9.09 5.09
C TYR A 28 -5.01 -7.60 4.99
N ARG A 29 -5.27 -6.84 6.06
CA ARG A 29 -4.96 -5.41 6.11
C ARG A 29 -3.48 -5.08 5.94
N PHE A 30 -2.59 -6.06 6.09
CA PHE A 30 -1.17 -5.90 5.84
C PHE A 30 -0.85 -5.52 4.38
N LEU A 31 -1.76 -5.78 3.42
CA LEU A 31 -1.62 -5.36 2.03
C LEU A 31 -1.64 -3.82 1.85
N ASP A 32 -2.08 -3.07 2.87
CA ASP A 32 -2.09 -1.60 2.87
C ASP A 32 -0.81 -0.99 3.46
N LEU A 33 0.11 -1.81 4.01
CA LEU A 33 1.37 -1.32 4.56
C LEU A 33 2.27 -0.77 3.44
N PRO A 34 3.04 0.31 3.72
CA PRO A 34 4.01 0.84 2.76
C PRO A 34 5.09 -0.19 2.45
N VAL A 35 5.30 -0.48 1.18
CA VAL A 35 6.20 -1.57 0.74
C VAL A 35 7.68 -1.18 0.69
N SER A 36 8.01 0.12 0.73
CA SER A 36 9.39 0.61 0.72
C SER A 36 9.54 1.88 1.55
N SER A 37 10.77 2.19 1.96
CA SER A 37 11.10 3.39 2.72
C SER A 37 10.68 4.67 2.01
N ARG A 38 10.85 4.73 0.69
CA ARG A 38 10.44 5.87 -0.13
C ARG A 38 8.92 6.02 -0.13
N MET A 39 8.19 4.91 -0.26
CA MET A 39 6.72 4.94 -0.19
C MET A 39 6.24 5.40 1.18
N ALA A 40 6.86 4.92 2.26
CA ALA A 40 6.57 5.38 3.61
C ALA A 40 6.81 6.90 3.74
N ALA A 41 7.94 7.40 3.21
CA ALA A 41 8.34 8.80 3.30
C ALA A 41 7.39 9.77 2.58
N ILE A 42 6.72 9.34 1.50
CA ILE A 42 5.78 10.17 0.73
C ILE A 42 4.31 10.00 1.16
N GLY A 43 4.07 9.51 2.39
CA GLY A 43 2.72 9.40 2.98
C GLY A 43 2.11 7.99 3.00
N GLY A 44 2.82 6.97 2.49
CA GLY A 44 2.45 5.55 2.58
C GLY A 44 1.86 4.95 1.31
N THR A 45 1.43 5.73 0.33
CA THR A 45 0.98 5.24 -0.99
C THR A 45 1.24 6.26 -2.09
N ASN A 46 1.56 5.79 -3.28
CA ASN A 46 1.63 6.59 -4.50
C ASN A 46 1.45 5.71 -5.73
N VAL A 47 0.55 6.09 -6.63
CA VAL A 47 0.17 5.30 -7.81
C VAL A 47 0.62 5.93 -9.14
N SER A 48 1.31 7.07 -9.07
CA SER A 48 1.64 7.88 -10.24
C SER A 48 3.13 8.05 -10.52
N LEU A 49 4.02 7.71 -9.55
CA LEU A 49 5.47 7.86 -9.72
C LEU A 49 6.00 6.79 -10.67
N ARG A 50 6.20 7.18 -11.93
CA ARG A 50 6.78 6.32 -12.96
C ARG A 50 8.26 6.65 -13.13
N ASP A 51 9.06 6.12 -12.25
CA ASP A 51 10.52 6.15 -12.29
C ASP A 51 11.08 4.72 -12.11
N ASN A 52 12.37 4.56 -11.93
CA ASN A 52 13.04 3.24 -11.98
C ASN A 52 12.94 2.42 -10.69
N ASP A 53 12.06 2.79 -9.78
CA ASP A 53 11.90 2.10 -8.52
C ASP A 53 10.91 0.92 -8.66
N VAL A 54 11.45 -0.30 -8.71
CA VAL A 54 10.68 -1.53 -8.86
C VAL A 54 9.66 -1.76 -7.72
N ASN A 55 9.89 -1.13 -6.55
CA ASN A 55 8.99 -1.28 -5.40
C ASN A 55 7.59 -0.69 -5.67
N PHE A 56 7.46 0.29 -6.56
CA PHE A 56 6.14 0.85 -6.90
C PHE A 56 5.23 -0.13 -7.64
N ALA A 57 5.77 -1.23 -8.18
CA ALA A 57 4.98 -2.29 -8.81
C ALA A 57 4.03 -3.00 -7.83
N PHE A 58 4.34 -3.02 -6.53
CA PHE A 58 3.44 -3.56 -5.50
C PHE A 58 2.13 -2.76 -5.37
N ILE A 59 2.14 -1.48 -5.74
CA ILE A 59 0.98 -0.60 -5.61
C ILE A 59 0.27 -0.44 -6.94
N ASN A 60 1.03 -0.17 -8.01
CA ASN A 60 0.48 -0.05 -9.36
C ASN A 60 1.40 -0.77 -10.36
N PRO A 61 1.02 -1.95 -10.87
CA PRO A 61 1.85 -2.71 -11.79
C PRO A 61 2.18 -1.95 -13.08
N ALA A 62 1.34 -1.01 -13.52
CA ALA A 62 1.59 -0.19 -14.71
C ALA A 62 2.78 0.77 -14.58
N LEU A 63 3.39 0.88 -13.40
CA LEU A 63 4.60 1.68 -13.15
C LEU A 63 5.89 0.94 -13.51
N LEU A 64 5.85 -0.37 -13.77
CA LEU A 64 6.99 -1.12 -14.31
C LEU A 64 7.44 -0.53 -15.65
N THR A 65 8.75 -0.47 -15.83
CA THR A 65 9.40 0.11 -17.03
C THR A 65 10.53 -0.77 -17.51
N SER A 66 11.12 -0.44 -18.67
CA SER A 66 12.33 -1.11 -19.13
C SER A 66 13.52 -0.98 -18.18
N GLU A 67 13.54 0.05 -17.35
CA GLU A 67 14.62 0.34 -16.40
C GLU A 67 14.50 -0.45 -15.09
N THR A 68 13.41 -1.19 -14.91
CA THR A 68 13.25 -2.12 -13.78
C THR A 68 13.80 -3.52 -14.07
N ASP A 69 14.38 -3.74 -15.25
CA ASP A 69 15.00 -5.03 -15.62
C ASP A 69 16.21 -5.35 -14.74
N GLY A 70 16.26 -6.58 -14.25
CA GLY A 70 17.34 -7.03 -13.37
C GLY A 70 17.44 -6.31 -12.03
N VAL A 71 16.47 -5.46 -11.66
CA VAL A 71 16.47 -4.73 -10.39
C VAL A 71 15.93 -5.62 -9.28
N ILE A 72 16.70 -5.72 -8.20
CA ILE A 72 16.30 -6.33 -6.93
C ILE A 72 16.06 -5.23 -5.91
N GLY A 73 14.92 -5.27 -5.22
CA GLY A 73 14.58 -4.43 -4.09
C GLY A 73 14.33 -5.25 -2.84
N LEU A 74 14.93 -4.86 -1.73
CA LEU A 74 14.74 -5.44 -0.41
C LEU A 74 14.34 -4.33 0.56
N ASN A 75 13.29 -4.54 1.32
CA ASN A 75 12.79 -3.56 2.26
C ASN A 75 12.48 -4.23 3.59
N MET A 76 12.75 -3.52 4.67
CA MET A 76 12.45 -3.96 6.03
C MET A 76 11.92 -2.79 6.83
N ALA A 77 10.89 -3.04 7.61
CA ALA A 77 10.32 -2.07 8.54
C ALA A 77 10.20 -2.66 9.94
N ASN A 78 10.53 -1.83 10.91
CA ASN A 78 10.10 -2.00 12.29
C ASN A 78 8.89 -1.08 12.48
N TYR A 79 7.70 -1.69 12.68
CA TYR A 79 6.44 -0.96 12.63
C TYR A 79 6.04 -0.44 14.01
N LEU A 80 5.44 -1.26 14.83
CA LEU A 80 4.99 -0.92 16.20
C LEU A 80 5.33 -2.10 17.09
N SER A 81 5.86 -1.83 18.29
CA SER A 81 6.27 -2.89 19.22
C SER A 81 7.16 -3.92 18.53
N ASP A 82 6.79 -5.20 18.56
CA ASP A 82 7.52 -6.31 17.96
C ASP A 82 7.11 -6.64 16.53
N ILE A 83 6.16 -5.87 15.93
CA ILE A 83 5.71 -6.09 14.56
C ILE A 83 6.79 -5.68 13.59
N LYS A 84 7.23 -6.62 12.76
CA LYS A 84 8.19 -6.41 11.69
C LYS A 84 7.58 -6.82 10.36
N PHE A 85 7.84 -6.07 9.33
CA PHE A 85 7.48 -6.51 7.99
C PHE A 85 8.58 -6.21 7.00
N GLY A 86 8.57 -6.93 5.91
CA GLY A 86 9.52 -6.72 4.84
C GLY A 86 8.94 -7.11 3.49
N THR A 87 9.57 -6.61 2.45
CA THR A 87 9.28 -6.97 1.07
C THR A 87 10.57 -7.28 0.32
N ALA A 88 10.50 -8.21 -0.60
CA ALA A 88 11.52 -8.46 -1.59
C ALA A 88 10.88 -8.47 -2.97
N VAL A 89 11.52 -7.86 -3.96
CA VAL A 89 11.01 -7.80 -5.34
C VAL A 89 12.15 -7.93 -6.33
N TYR A 90 11.85 -8.59 -7.44
CA TYR A 90 12.73 -8.70 -8.60
C TYR A 90 11.96 -8.32 -9.86
N GLY A 91 12.52 -7.40 -10.65
CA GLY A 91 11.99 -7.00 -11.95
C GLY A 91 12.72 -7.71 -13.08
N HIS A 92 11.97 -8.15 -14.10
CA HIS A 92 12.52 -8.76 -15.30
C HIS A 92 11.71 -8.40 -16.54
N ASN A 93 12.40 -8.16 -17.64
CA ASN A 93 11.78 -7.79 -18.90
C ASN A 93 11.90 -8.93 -19.91
N PHE A 94 10.78 -9.26 -20.56
CA PHE A 94 10.75 -10.20 -21.70
C PHE A 94 10.62 -9.40 -22.99
N GLY A 95 11.78 -9.07 -23.60
CA GLY A 95 11.86 -8.19 -24.75
C GLY A 95 11.51 -6.73 -24.43
N GLU A 96 11.24 -5.92 -25.44
CA GLU A 96 11.15 -4.46 -25.32
C GLU A 96 9.87 -3.93 -24.64
N LYS A 97 8.80 -4.73 -24.58
CA LYS A 97 7.46 -4.24 -24.21
C LYS A 97 6.74 -5.09 -23.14
N ASN A 98 7.39 -6.08 -22.57
CA ASN A 98 6.78 -6.94 -21.57
C ASN A 98 7.59 -6.87 -20.29
N PHE A 99 7.07 -6.19 -19.30
CA PHE A 99 7.71 -5.97 -18.01
C PHE A 99 7.03 -6.83 -16.97
N MET A 100 7.81 -7.53 -16.17
CA MET A 100 7.32 -8.38 -15.09
C MET A 100 8.03 -8.06 -13.79
N SER A 101 7.38 -8.35 -12.69
CA SER A 101 8.04 -8.44 -11.39
C SER A 101 7.43 -9.56 -10.57
N VAL A 102 8.29 -10.18 -9.76
CA VAL A 102 7.88 -11.13 -8.72
C VAL A 102 8.34 -10.56 -7.39
N GLY A 103 7.45 -10.50 -6.43
CA GLY A 103 7.77 -9.97 -5.11
C GLY A 103 7.04 -10.73 -4.01
N VAL A 104 7.52 -10.61 -2.80
CA VAL A 104 6.90 -11.14 -1.59
C VAL A 104 6.79 -10.05 -0.56
N GLN A 105 5.66 -10.01 0.12
CA GLN A 105 5.45 -9.21 1.34
C GLN A 105 5.21 -10.16 2.49
N TYR A 106 5.96 -9.98 3.56
CA TYR A 106 5.90 -10.80 4.76
C TYR A 106 5.78 -9.90 5.99
N VAL A 107 4.88 -10.28 6.89
CA VAL A 107 4.65 -9.59 8.17
C VAL A 107 4.76 -10.60 9.28
N ASP A 108 5.60 -10.29 10.26
CA ASP A 108 5.69 -10.99 11.53
C ASP A 108 5.05 -10.10 12.60
N LEU A 109 3.94 -10.54 13.15
CA LEU A 109 3.19 -9.79 14.16
C LEU A 109 3.78 -10.01 15.57
N GLY A 110 4.85 -10.82 15.68
CA GLY A 110 5.52 -11.09 16.92
C GLY A 110 5.01 -12.34 17.65
N LYS A 111 5.34 -12.42 18.93
CA LYS A 111 4.93 -13.50 19.82
C LYS A 111 3.87 -12.97 20.79
N PHE A 112 2.88 -13.80 21.03
CA PHE A 112 1.79 -13.53 21.97
C PHE A 112 1.77 -14.61 23.05
N ASP A 113 1.56 -14.19 24.29
CA ASP A 113 1.35 -15.14 25.40
C ASP A 113 -0.08 -15.64 25.35
N GLY A 114 -0.22 -16.94 25.16
CA GLY A 114 -1.50 -17.63 25.21
C GLY A 114 -1.98 -17.73 26.65
N ARG A 115 -3.24 -17.33 26.93
CA ARG A 115 -3.88 -17.49 28.22
C ARG A 115 -5.25 -18.13 28.03
N ASP A 116 -5.64 -18.98 28.96
CA ASP A 116 -6.99 -19.53 28.99
C ASP A 116 -7.98 -18.57 29.69
N GLU A 117 -9.24 -18.98 29.75
CA GLU A 117 -10.31 -18.21 30.39
C GLU A 117 -10.08 -17.93 31.89
N LEU A 118 -9.16 -18.65 32.52
CA LEU A 118 -8.77 -18.50 33.93
C LEU A 118 -7.46 -17.75 34.09
N ASP A 119 -6.96 -17.08 33.03
CA ASP A 119 -5.68 -16.35 32.98
C ASP A 119 -4.44 -17.22 33.24
N VAL A 120 -4.56 -18.54 33.04
CA VAL A 120 -3.42 -19.46 33.13
C VAL A 120 -2.64 -19.45 31.81
N GLU A 121 -1.32 -19.32 31.89
CA GLU A 121 -0.45 -19.32 30.72
C GLU A 121 -0.51 -20.66 29.97
N GLN A 122 -0.86 -20.60 28.68
CA GLN A 122 -0.96 -21.77 27.76
C GLN A 122 0.20 -21.82 26.77
N GLY A 123 1.31 -21.11 27.05
CA GLY A 123 2.47 -21.00 26.16
C GLY A 123 2.43 -19.79 25.27
N THR A 124 3.29 -19.76 24.24
CA THR A 124 3.37 -18.63 23.29
C THR A 124 2.98 -19.06 21.88
N PHE A 125 2.31 -18.19 21.16
CA PHE A 125 2.01 -18.40 19.72
C PHE A 125 2.53 -17.25 18.87
N THR A 126 2.61 -17.47 17.55
CA THR A 126 3.03 -16.47 16.56
C THR A 126 1.91 -16.20 15.56
N ALA A 127 1.92 -14.98 15.01
CA ALA A 127 1.00 -14.59 13.95
C ALA A 127 1.81 -14.04 12.76
N LYS A 128 1.49 -14.49 11.56
CA LYS A 128 2.25 -14.18 10.35
C LYS A 128 1.34 -14.04 9.15
N ASP A 129 1.63 -13.03 8.33
CA ASP A 129 0.96 -12.80 7.05
C ASP A 129 1.97 -12.83 5.92
N MET A 130 1.59 -13.40 4.77
CA MET A 130 2.41 -13.44 3.57
C MET A 130 1.56 -13.28 2.32
N ALA A 131 2.04 -12.47 1.38
CA ALA A 131 1.50 -12.37 0.04
C ALA A 131 2.62 -12.44 -0.99
N LEU A 132 2.41 -13.23 -2.04
CA LEU A 132 3.25 -13.23 -3.23
C LEU A 132 2.63 -12.29 -4.26
N TYR A 133 3.45 -11.53 -4.98
CA TYR A 133 3.03 -10.60 -6.02
C TYR A 133 3.64 -11.04 -7.34
N VAL A 134 2.81 -11.34 -8.31
CA VAL A 134 3.23 -11.60 -9.69
C VAL A 134 2.60 -10.54 -10.57
N SER A 135 3.44 -9.59 -11.01
CA SER A 135 3.00 -8.41 -11.74
C SER A 135 3.46 -8.47 -13.19
N TYR A 136 2.61 -8.00 -14.07
CA TYR A 136 2.89 -7.83 -15.48
C TYR A 136 2.45 -6.45 -15.95
N ALA A 137 3.27 -5.79 -16.76
CA ALA A 137 2.94 -4.52 -17.38
C ALA A 137 3.36 -4.48 -18.85
N ARG A 138 2.61 -3.67 -19.60
CA ARG A 138 2.89 -3.44 -21.02
C ARG A 138 2.62 -1.99 -21.40
N PRO A 139 3.57 -1.28 -22.05
CA PRO A 139 3.31 0.01 -22.64
C PRO A 139 2.38 -0.16 -23.86
N LEU A 140 1.27 0.56 -23.88
CA LEU A 140 0.35 0.62 -25.01
C LEU A 140 0.90 1.57 -26.07
N ASN A 141 1.49 2.66 -25.64
CA ASN A 141 2.16 3.66 -26.46
C ASN A 141 3.22 4.40 -25.63
N ARG A 142 3.80 5.48 -26.17
CA ARG A 142 4.83 6.26 -25.46
C ARG A 142 4.34 6.95 -24.17
N TYR A 143 3.03 7.10 -24.02
CA TYR A 143 2.43 7.82 -22.88
C TYR A 143 1.80 6.88 -21.86
N PHE A 144 1.10 5.85 -22.33
CA PHE A 144 0.27 4.98 -21.49
C PHE A 144 0.90 3.59 -21.35
N SER A 145 0.87 3.09 -20.12
CA SER A 145 1.16 1.72 -19.75
C SER A 145 -0.01 1.14 -18.98
N VAL A 146 -0.23 -0.16 -19.12
CA VAL A 146 -1.21 -0.92 -18.33
C VAL A 146 -0.52 -2.06 -17.63
N GLY A 147 -1.08 -2.51 -16.53
CA GLY A 147 -0.52 -3.64 -15.80
C GLY A 147 -1.55 -4.34 -14.94
N ALA A 148 -1.22 -5.56 -14.57
CA ALA A 148 -2.01 -6.37 -13.65
C ALA A 148 -1.09 -7.11 -12.68
N THR A 149 -1.57 -7.37 -11.46
CA THR A 149 -0.88 -8.18 -10.44
C THR A 149 -1.82 -9.25 -9.94
N PHE A 150 -1.32 -10.46 -9.78
CA PHE A 150 -1.96 -11.55 -9.06
C PHE A 150 -1.29 -11.73 -7.71
N LYS A 151 -2.07 -11.87 -6.63
CA LYS A 151 -1.61 -11.93 -5.24
C LYS A 151 -2.23 -13.12 -4.50
N PRO A 152 -1.63 -14.31 -4.52
CA PRO A 152 -1.96 -15.35 -3.54
C PRO A 152 -1.52 -14.92 -2.14
N ILE A 153 -2.39 -15.18 -1.14
CA ILE A 153 -2.26 -14.71 0.24
C ILE A 153 -2.42 -15.89 1.18
N VAL A 154 -1.54 -15.96 2.16
CA VAL A 154 -1.62 -16.92 3.27
C VAL A 154 -1.39 -16.17 4.57
N SER A 155 -2.25 -16.44 5.54
CA SER A 155 -2.19 -15.86 6.88
C SER A 155 -2.33 -16.97 7.90
N ALA A 156 -1.47 -16.96 8.92
CA ALA A 156 -1.44 -17.98 9.96
C ALA A 156 -1.35 -17.31 11.34
N TYR A 157 -2.38 -17.54 12.16
CA TYR A 157 -2.49 -17.03 13.52
C TYR A 157 -2.68 -18.20 14.47
N GLU A 158 -1.68 -18.51 15.28
CA GLU A 158 -1.68 -19.66 16.16
C GLU A 158 -1.92 -20.96 15.35
N ARG A 159 -3.05 -21.63 15.58
CA ARG A 159 -3.52 -22.84 14.87
C ARG A 159 -4.42 -22.54 13.67
N TYR A 160 -4.82 -21.29 13.49
CA TYR A 160 -5.75 -20.88 12.45
C TYR A 160 -4.99 -20.43 11.21
N THR A 161 -5.42 -20.93 10.05
CA THR A 161 -4.83 -20.55 8.77
C THR A 161 -5.90 -20.09 7.81
N SER A 162 -5.69 -18.94 7.21
CA SER A 162 -6.52 -18.36 6.20
C SER A 162 -5.80 -18.29 4.86
N VAL A 163 -6.52 -18.49 3.77
CA VAL A 163 -6.00 -18.46 2.40
C VAL A 163 -6.93 -17.62 1.54
N GLY A 164 -6.35 -16.76 0.72
CA GLY A 164 -7.08 -15.91 -0.21
C GLY A 164 -6.27 -15.57 -1.44
N ALA A 165 -6.89 -14.84 -2.35
CA ALA A 165 -6.18 -14.23 -3.46
C ALA A 165 -6.81 -12.90 -3.83
N ALA A 166 -5.97 -12.01 -4.36
CA ALA A 166 -6.36 -10.69 -4.85
C ALA A 166 -5.75 -10.41 -6.23
N PHE A 167 -6.37 -9.48 -6.93
CA PHE A 167 -5.89 -8.94 -8.20
C PHE A 167 -5.82 -7.42 -8.13
N ASP A 168 -4.80 -6.85 -8.77
CA ASP A 168 -4.73 -5.43 -9.05
C ASP A 168 -4.74 -5.22 -10.56
N ALA A 169 -5.34 -4.10 -10.99
CA ALA A 169 -5.28 -3.63 -12.36
C ALA A 169 -4.96 -2.14 -12.37
N GLY A 170 -3.96 -1.75 -13.14
CA GLY A 170 -3.46 -0.38 -13.16
C GLY A 170 -3.26 0.19 -14.55
N ILE A 171 -3.37 1.52 -14.61
CA ILE A 171 -3.03 2.33 -15.78
C ILE A 171 -2.07 3.43 -15.31
N SER A 172 -1.06 3.72 -16.10
CA SER A 172 -0.11 4.81 -15.86
C SER A 172 0.02 5.66 -17.11
N TYR A 173 -0.01 6.98 -16.92
CA TYR A 173 0.29 7.99 -17.91
C TYR A 173 1.59 8.71 -17.55
N LYS A 174 2.43 8.99 -18.55
CA LYS A 174 3.62 9.85 -18.41
C LYS A 174 3.72 10.72 -19.64
N ASP A 175 3.94 12.02 -19.46
CA ASP A 175 4.10 12.95 -20.58
C ASP A 175 5.42 12.71 -21.35
N SER A 176 5.54 13.29 -22.54
CA SER A 176 6.71 13.09 -23.42
C SER A 176 8.02 13.67 -22.83
N ILE A 177 7.92 14.64 -21.95
CA ILE A 177 9.08 15.30 -21.30
C ILE A 177 9.40 14.61 -19.97
N GLY A 178 8.48 13.76 -19.45
CA GLY A 178 8.64 13.04 -18.20
C GLY A 178 8.50 13.90 -16.94
N LEU A 179 7.91 15.08 -17.06
CA LEU A 179 7.69 15.99 -15.93
C LEU A 179 6.35 15.76 -15.23
N PHE A 180 5.36 15.25 -15.93
CA PHE A 180 4.05 14.93 -15.39
C PHE A 180 3.75 13.45 -15.56
N SER A 181 3.22 12.84 -14.51
CA SER A 181 2.71 11.47 -14.54
C SER A 181 1.42 11.36 -13.74
N ALA A 182 0.56 10.43 -14.15
CA ALA A 182 -0.68 10.10 -13.45
C ALA A 182 -0.88 8.58 -13.45
N GLY A 183 -1.63 8.09 -12.49
CA GLY A 183 -1.93 6.68 -12.37
C GLY A 183 -3.32 6.45 -11.79
N LEU A 184 -3.97 5.41 -12.28
CA LEU A 184 -5.22 4.86 -11.75
C LEU A 184 -4.99 3.38 -11.46
N VAL A 185 -5.43 2.91 -10.31
CA VAL A 185 -5.33 1.49 -9.94
C VAL A 185 -6.56 1.04 -9.17
N LEU A 186 -6.98 -0.17 -9.48
CA LEU A 186 -7.90 -0.98 -8.67
C LEU A 186 -7.03 -1.98 -7.91
N ARG A 187 -7.05 -1.92 -6.57
CA ARG A 187 -6.21 -2.75 -5.71
C ARG A 187 -7.03 -3.75 -4.93
N ASN A 188 -6.43 -4.90 -4.68
CA ASN A 188 -6.94 -5.94 -3.78
C ASN A 188 -8.36 -6.41 -4.11
N ALA A 189 -8.73 -6.43 -5.42
CA ALA A 189 -9.97 -7.06 -5.88
C ALA A 189 -9.85 -8.58 -5.73
N GLY A 190 -10.53 -9.17 -4.75
CA GLY A 190 -10.34 -10.59 -4.47
C GLY A 190 -11.24 -11.14 -3.38
N MET A 191 -10.92 -12.35 -2.96
CA MET A 191 -11.71 -13.05 -1.94
C MET A 191 -10.82 -13.93 -1.05
N GLN A 192 -11.32 -14.19 0.14
CA GLN A 192 -10.83 -15.20 1.04
C GLN A 192 -11.46 -16.55 0.66
N PHE A 193 -10.65 -17.57 0.39
CA PHE A 193 -11.10 -18.92 0.05
C PHE A 193 -11.37 -19.74 1.31
N LYS A 194 -10.49 -19.59 2.31
CA LYS A 194 -10.58 -20.23 3.61
C LYS A 194 -10.50 -19.15 4.69
N GLY A 195 -11.53 -19.04 5.54
CA GLY A 195 -11.55 -18.23 6.74
C GLY A 195 -10.67 -18.82 7.84
N TYR A 196 -10.45 -18.07 8.93
CA TYR A 196 -9.70 -18.57 10.08
C TYR A 196 -10.46 -19.62 10.87
N TYR A 197 -11.77 -19.50 10.99
CA TYR A 197 -12.65 -20.40 11.73
C TYR A 197 -13.94 -20.63 10.96
N PRO A 198 -14.61 -21.75 11.18
CA PRO A 198 -15.94 -21.99 10.64
C PRO A 198 -17.01 -21.20 11.44
N ASP A 199 -18.09 -20.83 10.77
CA ASP A 199 -19.29 -20.31 11.42
C ASP A 199 -20.03 -21.42 12.20
N GLU A 200 -21.01 -21.04 13.02
CA GLU A 200 -21.81 -21.98 13.85
C GLU A 200 -22.52 -23.07 13.01
N ASP A 201 -22.90 -22.77 11.79
CA ASP A 201 -23.48 -23.70 10.82
C ASP A 201 -22.48 -24.60 10.10
N GLY A 202 -21.16 -24.46 10.41
CA GLY A 202 -20.04 -25.15 9.77
C GLY A 202 -19.62 -24.55 8.44
N SER A 203 -20.22 -23.46 8.00
CA SER A 203 -19.74 -22.69 6.84
C SER A 203 -18.43 -21.95 7.17
N GLN A 204 -17.71 -21.53 6.14
CA GLN A 204 -16.47 -20.76 6.34
C GLN A 204 -16.79 -19.29 6.57
N HIS A 205 -16.47 -18.77 7.75
CA HIS A 205 -16.52 -17.33 7.98
C HIS A 205 -15.51 -16.62 7.07
N ARG A 206 -16.02 -15.86 6.11
CA ARG A 206 -15.21 -15.15 5.12
C ARG A 206 -15.39 -13.66 5.28
N GLU A 207 -14.25 -12.97 5.34
CA GLU A 207 -14.20 -11.53 5.41
C GLU A 207 -13.79 -10.94 4.07
N SER A 208 -14.14 -9.68 3.87
CA SER A 208 -13.76 -8.95 2.66
C SER A 208 -12.32 -8.47 2.70
N LEU A 209 -11.68 -8.45 1.53
CA LEU A 209 -10.33 -7.91 1.36
C LEU A 209 -10.35 -6.37 1.36
N PRO A 210 -9.20 -5.71 1.60
CA PRO A 210 -9.08 -4.26 1.60
C PRO A 210 -9.08 -3.69 0.17
N PHE A 211 -10.21 -3.81 -0.53
CA PHE A 211 -10.37 -3.28 -1.88
C PHE A 211 -10.23 -1.76 -1.89
N ASP A 212 -9.47 -1.23 -2.85
CA ASP A 212 -9.18 0.19 -2.93
C ASP A 212 -9.04 0.66 -4.38
N ILE A 213 -9.74 1.76 -4.72
CA ILE A 213 -9.58 2.48 -5.97
C ILE A 213 -8.75 3.73 -5.69
N GLN A 214 -7.60 3.83 -6.34
CA GLN A 214 -6.68 4.95 -6.16
C GLN A 214 -6.44 5.68 -7.48
N LEU A 215 -6.41 7.02 -7.41
CA LEU A 215 -6.02 7.92 -8.48
C LEU A 215 -4.89 8.82 -8.00
N GLY A 216 -3.84 8.97 -8.78
CA GLY A 216 -2.73 9.82 -8.39
C GLY A 216 -2.17 10.64 -9.55
N ALA A 217 -1.54 11.74 -9.20
CA ALA A 217 -0.78 12.58 -10.12
C ALA A 217 0.52 13.04 -9.47
N SER A 218 1.57 13.18 -10.28
CA SER A 218 2.87 13.67 -9.85
C SER A 218 3.42 14.66 -10.87
N LYS A 219 4.01 15.74 -10.36
CA LYS A 219 4.61 16.80 -11.18
C LYS A 219 6.01 17.12 -10.69
N LYS A 220 7.00 16.93 -11.57
CA LYS A 220 8.37 17.41 -11.39
C LYS A 220 8.53 18.76 -12.08
N PHE A 221 9.23 19.70 -11.47
CA PHE A 221 9.50 20.99 -12.11
C PHE A 221 10.77 20.91 -12.98
N ALA A 222 10.74 21.55 -14.15
CA ALA A 222 11.86 21.52 -15.09
C ALA A 222 13.12 22.27 -14.56
N HIS A 223 12.89 23.34 -13.81
CA HIS A 223 13.95 24.25 -13.33
C HIS A 223 14.14 24.23 -11.81
N ALA A 224 13.46 23.33 -11.11
CA ALA A 224 13.60 23.19 -9.67
C ALA A 224 13.61 21.69 -9.32
N PRO A 225 14.45 21.25 -8.37
CA PRO A 225 14.59 19.85 -8.01
C PRO A 225 13.46 19.33 -7.14
N PHE A 226 12.26 19.86 -7.31
CA PHE A 226 11.08 19.46 -6.55
C PHE A 226 10.12 18.65 -7.40
N ARG A 227 9.55 17.61 -6.77
CA ARG A 227 8.44 16.83 -7.30
C ARG A 227 7.32 16.79 -6.27
N PHE A 228 6.11 17.13 -6.69
CA PHE A 228 4.91 17.06 -5.89
C PHE A 228 4.07 15.89 -6.37
N SER A 229 3.45 15.19 -5.44
CA SER A 229 2.53 14.12 -5.72
C SER A 229 1.26 14.24 -4.87
N LEU A 230 0.15 13.87 -5.46
CA LEU A 230 -1.14 13.76 -4.82
C LEU A 230 -1.72 12.39 -5.16
N THR A 231 -2.14 11.64 -4.16
CA THR A 231 -2.85 10.38 -4.34
C THR A 231 -4.18 10.45 -3.61
N LEU A 232 -5.25 10.13 -4.32
CA LEU A 232 -6.59 9.93 -3.79
C LEU A 232 -6.79 8.44 -3.62
N HIS A 233 -7.26 8.00 -2.46
CA HIS A 233 -7.48 6.59 -2.14
C HIS A 233 -8.88 6.35 -1.58
N ASN A 234 -9.31 5.10 -1.54
CA ASN A 234 -10.65 4.67 -1.12
C ASN A 234 -11.79 5.35 -1.92
N LEU A 235 -11.57 5.59 -3.23
CA LEU A 235 -12.54 6.30 -4.08
C LEU A 235 -13.85 5.54 -4.29
N GLN A 236 -13.89 4.23 -4.00
CA GLN A 236 -15.09 3.40 -4.04
C GLN A 236 -16.06 3.73 -2.89
N ARG A 237 -15.63 4.49 -1.91
CA ARG A 237 -16.40 4.77 -0.71
C ARG A 237 -16.15 6.19 -0.22
N TRP A 238 -17.21 6.98 -0.11
CA TRP A 238 -17.10 8.37 0.37
C TRP A 238 -16.88 8.46 1.89
N ASP A 239 -17.63 7.68 2.67
CA ASP A 239 -17.55 7.76 4.11
C ASP A 239 -16.36 6.97 4.68
N LEU A 240 -15.34 7.67 5.13
CA LEU A 240 -14.16 7.16 5.83
C LEU A 240 -14.19 7.52 7.32
N SER A 241 -15.35 7.79 7.88
CA SER A 241 -15.49 7.99 9.32
C SER A 241 -15.14 6.69 10.04
N TYR A 242 -14.31 6.79 11.05
CA TYR A 242 -14.10 5.74 12.02
C TYR A 242 -15.14 5.99 13.13
N THR A 243 -16.23 5.26 13.09
CA THR A 243 -17.14 5.20 14.22
C THR A 243 -16.48 4.30 15.27
N THR A 244 -15.66 4.92 16.13
CA THR A 244 -15.58 4.41 17.48
C THR A 244 -16.98 4.60 18.05
N ASP A 245 -17.56 3.59 18.68
CA ASP A 245 -18.66 3.76 19.62
C ASP A 245 -18.18 4.54 20.86
N ASP A 246 -17.45 5.61 20.64
CA ASP A 246 -17.21 6.66 21.59
C ASP A 246 -18.51 7.49 21.68
N THR A 247 -19.52 6.84 22.24
CA THR A 247 -20.45 7.50 23.09
C THR A 247 -19.62 8.14 24.20
N GLN A 248 -18.98 9.27 23.94
CA GLN A 248 -18.65 10.18 25.03
C GLN A 248 -20.02 10.58 25.61
N SER A 249 -20.50 9.77 26.50
CA SER A 249 -21.55 10.20 27.41
C SER A 249 -20.93 11.35 28.20
N ASN A 250 -21.22 12.57 27.77
CA ASN A 250 -21.03 13.73 28.60
C ASN A 250 -21.73 13.42 29.92
N LEU A 251 -21.21 13.92 31.03
CA LEU A 251 -21.82 13.77 32.36
C LEU A 251 -23.29 14.20 32.41
N ASP A 252 -23.82 14.82 31.36
CA ASP A 252 -25.21 15.28 31.22
C ASP A 252 -26.09 14.34 30.36
N GLY A 253 -25.59 13.18 29.94
CA GLY A 253 -26.32 12.18 29.14
C GLY A 253 -26.57 12.56 27.67
N THR A 254 -25.98 13.62 27.16
CA THR A 254 -26.08 13.99 25.73
C THR A 254 -25.01 13.29 24.89
N THR A 255 -25.42 12.49 23.92
CA THR A 255 -24.56 11.89 22.91
C THR A 255 -24.30 12.92 21.83
N SER A 256 -23.08 13.44 21.76
CA SER A 256 -22.67 14.33 20.69
C SER A 256 -22.06 13.55 19.54
N GLU A 257 -22.82 13.24 18.50
CA GLU A 257 -22.27 12.75 17.24
C GLU A 257 -21.46 13.87 16.59
N LYS A 258 -20.14 13.72 16.55
CA LYS A 258 -19.26 14.66 15.85
C LYS A 258 -19.45 14.50 14.35
N THR A 259 -20.29 15.35 13.76
CA THR A 259 -20.52 15.38 12.30
C THR A 259 -19.23 15.80 11.60
N ILE A 260 -18.63 14.89 10.82
CA ILE A 260 -17.45 15.19 10.02
C ILE A 260 -17.86 16.04 8.82
N SER A 261 -17.20 17.18 8.62
CA SER A 261 -17.52 18.04 7.48
C SER A 261 -17.15 17.37 6.15
N ALA A 262 -17.88 17.70 5.07
CA ALA A 262 -17.59 17.17 3.73
C ALA A 262 -16.17 17.51 3.24
N VAL A 263 -15.63 18.65 3.69
CA VAL A 263 -14.26 19.07 3.36
C VAL A 263 -13.24 18.18 4.09
N ASP A 264 -13.41 17.93 5.38
CA ASP A 264 -12.54 17.02 6.11
C ASP A 264 -12.61 15.60 5.52
N MET A 265 -13.81 15.13 5.17
CA MET A 265 -14.00 13.84 4.50
C MET A 265 -13.24 13.77 3.18
N ALA A 266 -13.30 14.82 2.34
CA ALA A 266 -12.54 14.88 1.08
C ALA A 266 -11.01 14.81 1.34
N PHE A 267 -10.52 15.52 2.37
CA PHE A 267 -9.11 15.46 2.74
C PHE A 267 -8.68 14.07 3.27
N ARG A 268 -9.57 13.31 3.91
CA ARG A 268 -9.29 11.92 4.36
C ARG A 268 -8.98 10.97 3.19
N HIS A 269 -9.42 11.30 1.99
CA HIS A 269 -9.04 10.57 0.78
C HIS A 269 -7.68 10.96 0.23
N THR A 270 -6.99 11.97 0.77
CA THR A 270 -5.79 12.53 0.17
C THR A 270 -4.50 12.14 0.88
N VAL A 271 -3.49 11.82 0.07
CA VAL A 271 -2.10 11.69 0.50
C VAL A 271 -1.26 12.64 -0.35
N PHE A 272 -0.53 13.52 0.32
CA PHE A 272 0.38 14.48 -0.30
C PHE A 272 1.82 14.03 -0.13
N GLY A 273 2.60 14.13 -1.18
CA GLY A 273 4.04 13.88 -1.16
C GLY A 273 4.82 15.00 -1.82
N VAL A 274 5.92 15.38 -1.21
CA VAL A 274 6.89 16.32 -1.77
C VAL A 274 8.26 15.65 -1.74
N GLU A 275 8.95 15.63 -2.87
CA GLU A 275 10.29 15.12 -2.96
C GLU A 275 11.23 16.21 -3.49
N PHE A 276 12.37 16.36 -2.84
CA PHE A 276 13.51 17.12 -3.35
C PHE A 276 14.46 16.15 -4.03
N VAL A 277 14.56 16.23 -5.36
CA VAL A 277 15.31 15.29 -6.22
C VAL A 277 16.28 16.05 -7.08
N PRO A 278 17.44 16.51 -6.52
CA PRO A 278 18.44 17.27 -7.26
C PRO A 278 19.19 16.43 -8.29
N SER A 279 19.24 15.13 -8.09
CA SER A 279 19.87 14.18 -9.01
C SER A 279 19.17 12.81 -8.94
N ASN A 280 19.51 11.90 -9.86
CA ASN A 280 19.03 10.52 -9.81
C ASN A 280 19.64 9.69 -8.66
N ASN A 281 20.66 10.25 -8.00
CA ASN A 281 21.41 9.56 -6.95
C ASN A 281 21.00 9.97 -5.54
N PHE A 282 20.14 10.99 -5.39
CA PHE A 282 19.75 11.50 -4.09
C PHE A 282 18.33 12.05 -4.10
N TYR A 283 17.58 11.75 -3.07
CA TYR A 283 16.30 12.38 -2.79
C TYR A 283 16.08 12.59 -1.30
N LEU A 284 15.32 13.61 -0.95
CA LEU A 284 14.64 13.78 0.34
C LEU A 284 13.14 13.81 0.10
N ALA A 285 12.38 13.27 1.00
CA ALA A 285 10.93 13.14 0.87
C ALA A 285 10.20 13.55 2.14
N LEU A 286 9.06 14.19 1.95
CA LEU A 286 8.09 14.57 2.97
C LEU A 286 6.71 14.10 2.50
N GLY A 287 5.98 13.44 3.36
CA GLY A 287 4.61 13.00 3.09
C GLY A 287 3.62 13.46 4.15
N TYR A 288 2.38 13.62 3.76
CA TYR A 288 1.27 13.88 4.66
C TYR A 288 0.04 13.06 4.27
N ASN A 289 -0.48 12.30 5.22
CA ASN A 289 -1.71 11.51 5.09
C ASN A 289 -2.73 12.04 6.09
N HIS A 290 -3.74 12.76 5.60
CA HIS A 290 -4.71 13.42 6.43
C HIS A 290 -5.59 12.43 7.21
N ARG A 291 -5.97 11.32 6.59
CA ARG A 291 -6.73 10.26 7.26
C ARG A 291 -5.97 9.71 8.47
N ARG A 292 -4.70 9.37 8.29
CA ARG A 292 -3.83 8.89 9.37
C ARG A 292 -3.72 9.93 10.49
N HIS A 293 -3.60 11.22 10.13
CA HIS A 293 -3.59 12.29 11.10
C HIS A 293 -4.85 12.28 11.97
N GLN A 294 -6.02 12.22 11.35
CA GLN A 294 -7.30 12.27 12.06
C GLN A 294 -7.58 11.01 12.92
N GLU A 295 -7.16 9.83 12.43
CA GLU A 295 -7.38 8.55 13.14
C GLU A 295 -6.41 8.33 14.30
N MET A 296 -5.21 8.93 14.27
CA MET A 296 -4.13 8.65 15.21
C MET A 296 -3.84 9.80 16.19
N VAL A 297 -4.56 10.92 16.10
CA VAL A 297 -4.45 12.03 17.06
C VAL A 297 -5.27 11.73 18.30
N MET A 298 -4.62 11.76 19.45
CA MET A 298 -5.28 11.67 20.75
C MET A 298 -5.63 13.07 21.27
N SER A 299 -6.84 13.23 21.78
CA SER A 299 -7.29 14.50 22.38
C SER A 299 -6.35 14.94 23.50
N GLY A 300 -5.91 16.20 23.46
CA GLY A 300 -5.02 16.77 24.46
C GLY A 300 -3.50 16.61 24.21
N PHE A 301 -3.07 15.87 23.18
CA PHE A 301 -1.67 15.72 22.86
C PHE A 301 -1.33 16.32 21.48
N LYS A 302 -0.22 17.07 21.40
CA LYS A 302 0.35 17.50 20.12
C LYS A 302 1.01 16.29 19.44
N SER A 303 0.60 15.97 18.23
CA SER A 303 1.12 14.85 17.46
C SER A 303 1.43 15.29 16.05
N ILE A 304 2.53 14.76 15.49
CA ILE A 304 2.87 14.85 14.06
C ILE A 304 2.39 13.59 13.31
N ALA A 305 1.49 12.79 13.90
CA ALA A 305 0.88 11.65 13.21
C ALA A 305 0.31 12.10 11.85
N GLY A 306 0.46 11.25 10.85
CA GLY A 306 0.13 11.59 9.48
C GLY A 306 1.28 12.18 8.67
N PHE A 307 2.30 12.79 9.30
CA PHE A 307 3.53 13.18 8.62
C PHE A 307 4.49 11.99 8.50
N SER A 308 5.25 12.00 7.41
CA SER A 308 6.32 11.04 7.14
C SER A 308 7.49 11.74 6.47
N PHE A 309 8.69 11.25 6.75
CA PHE A 309 9.95 11.82 6.29
C PHE A 309 10.84 10.70 5.79
N GLY A 310 11.74 11.03 4.88
CA GLY A 310 12.73 10.06 4.46
C GLY A 310 13.66 10.61 3.40
N GLY A 311 14.55 9.75 2.96
CA GLY A 311 15.50 10.08 1.92
C GLY A 311 16.19 8.83 1.41
N GLY A 312 16.89 8.98 0.30
CA GLY A 312 17.69 7.90 -0.26
C GLY A 312 18.87 8.41 -1.04
N VAL A 313 19.88 7.58 -1.11
CA VAL A 313 21.14 7.88 -1.80
C VAL A 313 21.63 6.67 -2.56
N LYS A 314 22.19 6.89 -3.74
CA LYS A 314 22.93 5.86 -4.48
C LYS A 314 24.37 5.85 -3.99
N LEU A 315 24.74 4.74 -3.36
CA LEU A 315 26.09 4.46 -2.91
C LEU A 315 26.68 3.36 -3.80
N TYR A 316 27.57 3.77 -4.70
CA TYR A 316 28.17 2.88 -5.70
C TYR A 316 27.08 2.21 -6.57
N LYS A 317 26.83 0.91 -6.39
CA LYS A 317 25.82 0.10 -7.14
C LYS A 317 24.50 -0.06 -6.39
N PHE A 318 24.42 0.42 -5.15
CA PHE A 318 23.27 0.24 -4.29
C PHE A 318 22.52 1.55 -4.08
N HIS A 319 21.20 1.52 -4.21
CA HIS A 319 20.33 2.57 -3.72
C HIS A 319 19.89 2.21 -2.30
N VAL A 320 20.23 3.05 -1.34
CA VAL A 320 19.85 2.88 0.07
C VAL A 320 18.86 3.96 0.43
N GLY A 321 17.76 3.59 1.05
CA GLY A 321 16.70 4.48 1.47
C GLY A 321 16.31 4.29 2.92
N PHE A 322 15.88 5.38 3.54
CA PHE A 322 15.34 5.42 4.89
C PHE A 322 14.01 6.18 4.88
N GLY A 323 13.04 5.69 5.64
CA GLY A 323 11.76 6.33 5.86
C GLY A 323 11.36 6.25 7.33
N MET A 324 10.72 7.31 7.82
CA MET A 324 10.18 7.40 9.17
C MET A 324 8.76 7.92 9.10
N THR A 325 7.86 7.26 9.82
CA THR A 325 6.44 7.64 9.90
C THR A 325 5.98 7.54 11.34
N GLN A 326 5.29 8.55 11.83
CA GLN A 326 4.63 8.46 13.13
C GLN A 326 3.21 7.89 12.94
N TYR A 327 2.96 6.72 13.57
CA TYR A 327 1.64 6.07 13.56
C TYR A 327 0.83 6.38 14.83
N GLN A 328 1.51 6.52 15.97
CA GLN A 328 0.88 6.88 17.24
C GLN A 328 1.73 7.93 17.96
N VAL A 329 1.15 8.60 18.94
CA VAL A 329 1.90 9.51 19.81
C VAL A 329 3.04 8.75 20.49
N GLY A 330 4.28 9.20 20.25
CA GLY A 330 5.47 8.59 20.82
C GLY A 330 6.01 7.36 20.09
N ASN A 331 5.27 6.77 19.13
CA ASN A 331 5.71 5.59 18.38
C ASN A 331 5.98 5.91 16.89
N TYR A 332 7.19 5.61 16.46
CA TYR A 332 7.66 5.79 15.10
C TYR A 332 7.92 4.44 14.43
N ALA A 333 7.47 4.30 13.20
CA ALA A 333 7.88 3.21 12.33
C ALA A 333 9.08 3.66 11.50
N TYR A 334 10.10 2.83 11.48
CA TYR A 334 11.32 3.04 10.68
C TYR A 334 11.38 2.01 9.59
N GLN A 335 11.65 2.46 8.38
CA GLN A 335 11.73 1.60 7.21
C GLN A 335 13.03 1.82 6.46
N PHE A 336 13.69 0.74 6.09
CA PHE A 336 14.93 0.72 5.33
C PHE A 336 14.68 0.01 4.00
N SER A 337 15.34 0.51 2.97
CA SER A 337 15.31 -0.06 1.63
C SER A 337 16.71 -0.17 1.07
N ILE A 338 16.99 -1.25 0.38
CA ILE A 338 18.16 -1.40 -0.45
C ILE A 338 17.73 -1.96 -1.80
N SER A 339 18.21 -1.36 -2.89
CA SER A 339 17.99 -1.90 -4.22
C SER A 339 19.23 -1.78 -5.08
N THR A 340 19.34 -2.69 -6.05
CA THR A 340 20.46 -2.74 -7.00
C THR A 340 20.01 -3.35 -8.30
N ALA A 341 20.62 -2.96 -9.41
CA ALA A 341 20.45 -3.60 -10.71
C ALA A 341 21.56 -4.64 -10.94
N LEU A 342 21.19 -5.87 -11.31
CA LEU A 342 22.16 -6.94 -11.56
C LEU A 342 23.12 -6.62 -12.71
N ASP A 343 22.69 -5.81 -13.67
CA ASP A 343 23.52 -5.39 -14.80
C ASP A 343 24.74 -4.55 -14.38
N GLU A 344 24.65 -3.85 -13.24
CA GLU A 344 25.79 -3.11 -12.68
C GLU A 344 26.95 -4.03 -12.24
N PHE A 345 26.71 -5.35 -12.12
CA PHE A 345 27.70 -6.36 -11.72
C PHE A 345 28.25 -7.18 -12.90
N LYS A 346 27.64 -7.11 -14.08
CA LYS A 346 28.07 -7.89 -15.28
C LYS A 346 29.38 -7.37 -15.90
N ASN A 347 29.79 -6.15 -15.57
CA ASN A 347 30.99 -5.51 -16.13
C ASN A 347 32.17 -5.55 -15.13
N LEU A 348 32.22 -6.55 -14.28
CA LEU A 348 33.37 -6.95 -13.46
C LEU A 348 34.00 -8.19 -14.07
#